data_75a749d566f6a6358555937401e6cd1a
#
_entry.id   75a749d566f6a6358555937401e6cd1a
#
_cell.length_a   1.000
_cell.length_b   1.000
_cell.length_c   1.000
_cell.angle_alpha   90.00
_cell.angle_beta   90.00
_cell.angle_gamma   90.00
#
_symmetry.space_group_name_H-M   'P 1'
#
loop_
_entity.id
_entity.type
_entity.pdbx_description
1 polymer ?
#
loop_
_entity_poly.entity_id
_entity_poly.type
_entity_poly.pdbx_seq_one_letter_code
_entity_poly.pdbx_strand_id
1 'polypeptide(L)'
;AAFDEAKKQKLKTTMHHAQLSVAHADVLDTSAQGLGSMEHWYGLPEALFDDKALQNYPVDYNYSNEQHRFGEAGKLWAQAAEQGGDRWNYVRDMLLERNFSIIPTFTIYLSSRDWMRARRAEWHDDFTMPSLWKYYSPDRDAHGSYWFDWGTEQEVAWRWNYQKWMAFINEYKNQGGKVGVGEDAGYIYSTYGFGFIQELELLREAGFNPLEVIRAATLDGARILGAENEIGSVQVGKKADLIIVGENPIANLKVLY
;
A
#
# COMPACT_ATOMS: atom_id res chain seq x y z
N ALA A 1 5.74 -24.41 5.57
CA ALA A 1 5.37 -24.74 6.98
C ALA A 1 4.28 -23.81 7.51
N ALA A 2 4.52 -22.46 7.65
CA ALA A 2 3.52 -21.54 8.22
C ALA A 2 2.24 -21.48 7.39
N PHE A 3 2.35 -21.31 6.07
CA PHE A 3 1.17 -21.26 5.17
C PHE A 3 0.42 -22.60 5.11
N ASP A 4 1.14 -23.73 5.19
CA ASP A 4 0.50 -25.05 5.24
C ASP A 4 -0.31 -25.22 6.52
N GLU A 5 0.19 -24.74 7.66
CA GLU A 5 -0.52 -24.80 8.91
C GLU A 5 -1.72 -23.84 8.91
N ALA A 6 -1.57 -22.62 8.42
CA ALA A 6 -2.68 -21.68 8.26
C ALA A 6 -3.81 -22.28 7.39
N LYS A 7 -3.45 -22.95 6.29
CA LYS A 7 -4.41 -23.63 5.43
C LYS A 7 -5.16 -24.74 6.17
N LYS A 8 -4.47 -25.56 6.99
CA LYS A 8 -5.12 -26.62 7.81
C LYS A 8 -6.10 -26.01 8.82
N GLN A 9 -5.74 -24.88 9.40
CA GLN A 9 -6.56 -24.13 10.36
C GLN A 9 -7.62 -23.25 9.70
N LYS A 10 -7.71 -23.24 8.35
CA LYS A 10 -8.62 -22.41 7.56
C LYS A 10 -8.42 -20.89 7.82
N LEU A 11 -7.20 -20.48 8.15
CA LEU A 11 -6.84 -19.09 8.37
C LEU A 11 -6.47 -18.42 7.05
N LYS A 12 -6.85 -17.17 6.91
CA LYS A 12 -6.31 -16.27 5.86
C LYS A 12 -4.91 -15.84 6.24
N THR A 13 -4.09 -15.61 5.24
CA THR A 13 -2.69 -15.20 5.44
C THR A 13 -2.43 -13.91 4.71
N THR A 14 -1.80 -12.97 5.41
CA THR A 14 -1.25 -11.74 4.85
C THR A 14 0.19 -11.55 5.32
N MET A 15 0.97 -10.77 4.61
CA MET A 15 2.36 -10.51 4.95
C MET A 15 2.81 -9.12 4.48
N HIS A 16 3.51 -8.41 5.38
CA HIS A 16 4.44 -7.36 5.00
C HIS A 16 5.77 -8.01 4.61
N HIS A 17 6.17 -7.89 3.34
CA HIS A 17 7.46 -8.38 2.88
C HIS A 17 8.57 -7.43 3.32
N ALA A 18 9.62 -7.97 3.92
CA ALA A 18 10.76 -7.17 4.37
C ALA A 18 11.68 -6.79 3.19
N GLN A 19 12.02 -5.52 3.11
CA GLN A 19 12.75 -4.89 2.00
C GLN A 19 14.00 -5.66 1.51
N LEU A 20 14.74 -6.31 2.41
CA LEU A 20 15.92 -7.10 2.03
C LEU A 20 15.59 -8.57 1.77
N SER A 21 14.59 -9.12 2.47
CA SER A 21 14.27 -10.55 2.40
C SER A 21 13.62 -10.92 1.08
N VAL A 22 13.03 -9.98 0.36
CA VAL A 22 12.40 -10.18 -0.96
C VAL A 22 13.39 -10.59 -2.05
N ALA A 23 14.69 -10.39 -1.83
CA ALA A 23 15.75 -10.96 -2.68
C ALA A 23 15.81 -12.49 -2.63
N HIS A 24 15.28 -13.10 -1.57
CA HIS A 24 15.23 -14.56 -1.39
C HIS A 24 13.84 -15.14 -1.67
N ALA A 25 12.80 -14.38 -1.45
CA ALA A 25 11.42 -14.80 -1.66
C ALA A 25 10.53 -13.57 -1.93
N ASP A 26 10.24 -13.32 -3.17
CA ASP A 26 9.36 -12.24 -3.61
C ASP A 26 7.86 -12.63 -3.52
N VAL A 27 6.98 -11.80 -4.06
CA VAL A 27 5.54 -12.05 -4.03
C VAL A 27 5.13 -13.27 -4.86
N LEU A 28 5.87 -13.62 -5.93
CA LEU A 28 5.59 -14.83 -6.70
C LEU A 28 5.94 -16.08 -5.90
N ASP A 29 7.06 -16.09 -5.19
CA ASP A 29 7.46 -17.21 -4.35
C ASP A 29 6.50 -17.43 -3.19
N THR A 30 6.17 -16.37 -2.49
CA THR A 30 5.30 -16.43 -1.30
C THR A 30 3.85 -16.77 -1.66
N SER A 31 3.32 -16.20 -2.74
CA SER A 31 1.98 -16.55 -3.24
C SER A 31 1.90 -18.00 -3.75
N ALA A 32 2.96 -18.53 -4.39
CA ALA A 32 3.06 -19.94 -4.77
C ALA A 32 3.05 -20.88 -3.56
N GLN A 33 3.57 -20.43 -2.42
CA GLN A 33 3.57 -21.18 -1.17
C GLN A 33 2.25 -21.09 -0.40
N GLY A 34 1.29 -20.27 -0.86
CA GLY A 34 -0.04 -20.17 -0.27
C GLY A 34 -0.30 -18.90 0.54
N LEU A 35 0.55 -17.87 0.43
CA LEU A 35 0.20 -16.54 0.91
C LEU A 35 -1.01 -16.01 0.14
N GLY A 36 -2.02 -15.51 0.84
CA GLY A 36 -3.28 -15.06 0.25
C GLY A 36 -3.34 -13.57 -0.07
N SER A 37 -2.58 -12.76 0.66
CA SER A 37 -2.52 -11.31 0.45
C SER A 37 -1.19 -10.71 0.90
N MET A 38 -0.93 -9.50 0.43
CA MET A 38 0.21 -8.71 0.87
C MET A 38 -0.21 -7.29 1.25
N GLU A 39 0.57 -6.72 2.15
CA GLU A 39 0.54 -5.31 2.51
C GLU A 39 1.65 -4.56 1.76
N HIS A 40 1.42 -3.28 1.45
CA HIS A 40 2.38 -2.38 0.81
C HIS A 40 2.83 -2.88 -0.57
N TRP A 41 4.15 -2.97 -0.80
CA TRP A 41 4.68 -3.22 -2.13
C TRP A 41 6.01 -3.98 -2.21
N TYR A 42 6.81 -4.11 -1.12
CA TYR A 42 8.05 -4.88 -1.18
C TYR A 42 7.80 -6.31 -1.64
N GLY A 43 8.61 -6.80 -2.54
CA GLY A 43 8.44 -8.09 -3.21
C GLY A 43 7.67 -8.01 -4.52
N LEU A 44 6.93 -6.92 -4.77
CA LEU A 44 6.22 -6.73 -6.03
C LEU A 44 7.13 -6.16 -7.12
N PRO A 45 7.87 -5.02 -6.93
CA PRO A 45 8.82 -4.57 -7.93
C PRO A 45 9.96 -5.58 -8.15
N GLU A 46 10.39 -6.31 -7.13
CA GLU A 46 11.42 -7.35 -7.27
C GLU A 46 10.94 -8.51 -8.15
N ALA A 47 9.70 -8.94 -8.00
CA ALA A 47 9.09 -9.91 -8.89
C ALA A 47 9.01 -9.42 -10.35
N LEU A 48 8.98 -8.11 -10.56
CA LEU A 48 8.91 -7.47 -11.87
C LEU A 48 10.30 -7.23 -12.51
N PHE A 49 11.40 -7.61 -11.90
CA PHE A 49 12.72 -7.47 -12.52
C PHE A 49 12.86 -8.41 -13.73
N ASP A 50 13.33 -7.86 -14.86
CA ASP A 50 13.53 -8.64 -16.10
C ASP A 50 14.89 -9.32 -16.17
N ASP A 51 15.94 -8.62 -15.74
CA ASP A 51 17.33 -8.92 -16.02
C ASP A 51 18.16 -9.25 -14.77
N LYS A 52 17.54 -9.25 -13.60
CA LYS A 52 18.21 -9.44 -12.32
C LYS A 52 17.27 -10.01 -11.25
N ALA A 53 17.89 -10.57 -10.23
CA ALA A 53 17.19 -11.09 -9.05
C ALA A 53 17.34 -10.18 -7.81
N LEU A 54 18.26 -9.21 -7.84
CA LEU A 54 18.60 -8.38 -6.68
C LEU A 54 18.39 -6.89 -6.98
N GLN A 55 18.02 -6.15 -5.94
CA GLN A 55 17.94 -4.71 -5.98
C GLN A 55 19.32 -4.07 -6.21
N ASN A 56 19.36 -2.97 -6.94
CA ASN A 56 20.57 -2.16 -7.14
C ASN A 56 20.82 -1.23 -5.97
N TYR A 57 21.10 -1.77 -4.79
CA TYR A 57 21.51 -0.95 -3.66
C TYR A 57 23.01 -0.58 -3.77
N PRO A 58 23.41 0.61 -3.31
CA PRO A 58 24.81 1.00 -3.28
C PRO A 58 25.62 0.11 -2.34
N VAL A 59 26.95 0.04 -2.58
CA VAL A 59 27.85 -0.85 -1.80
C VAL A 59 27.86 -0.50 -0.31
N ASP A 60 27.67 0.76 0.02
CA ASP A 60 27.60 1.30 1.39
C ASP A 60 26.19 1.33 1.96
N TYR A 61 25.24 0.62 1.36
CA TYR A 61 23.84 0.60 1.81
C TYR A 61 23.72 0.23 3.28
N ASN A 62 23.11 1.13 4.05
CA ASN A 62 22.87 0.94 5.47
C ASN A 62 21.38 0.85 5.77
N TYR A 63 20.89 -0.37 5.96
CA TYR A 63 19.48 -0.63 6.26
C TYR A 63 19.00 -0.01 7.59
N SER A 64 19.91 0.15 8.55
CA SER A 64 19.60 0.75 9.86
C SER A 64 19.52 2.28 9.81
N ASN A 65 20.04 2.90 8.77
CA ASN A 65 19.84 4.33 8.52
C ASN A 65 18.58 4.54 7.70
N GLU A 66 17.52 5.02 8.32
CA GLU A 66 16.21 5.18 7.66
C GLU A 66 16.24 6.15 6.50
N GLN A 67 17.02 7.21 6.56
CA GLN A 67 17.17 8.15 5.46
C GLN A 67 17.76 7.46 4.22
N HIS A 68 18.78 6.65 4.42
CA HIS A 68 19.38 5.86 3.35
C HIS A 68 18.44 4.75 2.88
N ARG A 69 17.87 4.01 3.83
CA ARG A 69 16.94 2.90 3.56
C ARG A 69 15.76 3.33 2.69
N PHE A 70 15.05 4.39 3.08
CA PHE A 70 13.88 4.87 2.34
C PHE A 70 14.24 5.70 1.12
N GLY A 71 15.40 6.36 1.11
CA GLY A 71 15.94 6.98 -0.10
C GLY A 71 16.15 5.98 -1.23
N GLU A 72 16.75 4.83 -0.93
CA GLU A 72 16.96 3.75 -1.90
C GLU A 72 15.67 2.98 -2.22
N ALA A 73 14.75 2.84 -1.27
CA ALA A 73 13.44 2.24 -1.52
C ALA A 73 12.65 2.98 -2.62
N GLY A 74 12.75 4.30 -2.67
CA GLY A 74 12.12 5.11 -3.72
C GLY A 74 12.59 4.79 -5.14
N LYS A 75 13.71 4.09 -5.30
CA LYS A 75 14.29 3.72 -6.61
C LYS A 75 13.88 2.31 -7.08
N LEU A 76 13.14 1.55 -6.28
CA LEU A 76 12.88 0.13 -6.58
C LEU A 76 11.95 -0.07 -7.78
N TRP A 77 10.86 0.68 -7.86
CA TRP A 77 9.96 0.56 -9.01
C TRP A 77 10.56 1.03 -10.34
N ALA A 78 11.57 1.89 -10.30
CA ALA A 78 12.32 2.27 -11.51
C ALA A 78 13.13 1.09 -12.09
N GLN A 79 13.38 0.05 -11.29
CA GLN A 79 14.09 -1.15 -11.70
C GLN A 79 13.16 -2.25 -12.24
N ALA A 80 11.85 -2.09 -12.05
CA ALA A 80 10.84 -3.03 -12.52
C ALA A 80 10.60 -2.90 -14.04
N ALA A 81 10.15 -3.98 -14.67
CA ALA A 81 9.72 -4.01 -16.06
C ALA A 81 8.73 -2.91 -16.39
N GLU A 82 8.69 -2.48 -17.63
CA GLU A 82 7.74 -1.48 -18.10
C GLU A 82 6.32 -2.04 -18.15
N GLN A 83 5.34 -1.14 -17.91
CA GLN A 83 3.93 -1.49 -17.98
C GLN A 83 3.59 -2.11 -19.35
N GLY A 84 2.90 -3.24 -19.32
CA GLY A 84 2.53 -3.98 -20.53
C GLY A 84 3.63 -4.85 -21.14
N GLY A 85 4.85 -4.82 -20.57
CA GLY A 85 5.93 -5.74 -20.95
C GLY A 85 5.65 -7.18 -20.52
N ASP A 86 6.40 -8.13 -21.07
CA ASP A 86 6.17 -9.56 -20.84
C ASP A 86 6.26 -9.92 -19.36
N ARG A 87 7.28 -9.42 -18.66
CA ARG A 87 7.47 -9.69 -17.22
C ARG A 87 6.36 -9.06 -16.37
N TRP A 88 5.96 -7.83 -16.70
CA TRP A 88 4.86 -7.15 -16.02
C TRP A 88 3.56 -7.95 -16.14
N ASN A 89 3.22 -8.35 -17.38
CA ASN A 89 2.04 -9.15 -17.64
C ASN A 89 2.10 -10.50 -16.93
N TYR A 90 3.25 -11.17 -16.98
CA TYR A 90 3.45 -12.46 -16.31
C TYR A 90 3.19 -12.37 -14.80
N VAL A 91 3.79 -11.39 -14.10
CA VAL A 91 3.61 -11.22 -12.66
C VAL A 91 2.15 -10.94 -12.32
N ARG A 92 1.54 -10.00 -13.04
CA ARG A 92 0.11 -9.68 -12.87
C ARG A 92 -0.76 -10.93 -13.03
N ASP A 93 -0.57 -11.66 -14.11
CA ASP A 93 -1.43 -12.80 -14.46
C ASP A 93 -1.25 -13.96 -13.47
N MET A 94 -0.03 -14.22 -13.02
CA MET A 94 0.24 -15.22 -11.97
C MET A 94 -0.43 -14.88 -10.64
N LEU A 95 -0.45 -13.61 -10.25
CA LEU A 95 -1.14 -13.17 -9.03
C LEU A 95 -2.67 -13.28 -9.19
N LEU A 96 -3.20 -12.98 -10.37
CA LEU A 96 -4.62 -13.17 -10.70
C LEU A 96 -5.01 -14.65 -10.65
N GLU A 97 -4.24 -15.54 -11.28
CA GLU A 97 -4.46 -16.99 -11.27
C GLU A 97 -4.49 -17.54 -9.84
N ARG A 98 -3.63 -17.04 -8.97
CA ARG A 98 -3.57 -17.43 -7.55
C ARG A 98 -4.63 -16.77 -6.69
N ASN A 99 -5.52 -15.95 -7.28
CA ASN A 99 -6.56 -15.21 -6.56
C ASN A 99 -5.98 -14.38 -5.40
N PHE A 100 -4.79 -13.84 -5.60
CA PHE A 100 -4.03 -13.08 -4.63
C PHE A 100 -4.71 -11.75 -4.35
N SER A 101 -4.50 -11.16 -3.18
CA SER A 101 -5.06 -9.86 -2.83
C SER A 101 -3.94 -8.89 -2.47
N ILE A 102 -4.11 -7.61 -2.81
CA ILE A 102 -3.14 -6.56 -2.52
C ILE A 102 -3.81 -5.46 -1.71
N ILE A 103 -3.20 -5.09 -0.59
CA ILE A 103 -3.58 -3.93 0.21
C ILE A 103 -2.42 -2.91 0.06
N PRO A 104 -2.53 -1.95 -0.87
CA PRO A 104 -1.39 -1.13 -1.25
C PRO A 104 -0.89 -0.21 -0.13
N THR A 105 -1.79 0.29 0.72
CA THR A 105 -1.41 1.24 1.79
C THR A 105 -0.55 2.40 1.28
N PHE A 106 -0.99 3.04 0.22
CA PHE A 106 -0.28 4.20 -0.36
C PHE A 106 0.01 5.28 0.68
N THR A 107 -0.86 5.40 1.67
CA THR A 107 -0.80 6.43 2.72
C THR A 107 0.50 6.39 3.50
N ILE A 108 1.05 5.20 3.83
CA ILE A 108 2.26 5.09 4.66
C ILE A 108 3.48 5.78 4.04
N TYR A 109 3.60 5.76 2.71
CA TYR A 109 4.73 6.37 2.00
C TYR A 109 4.39 7.74 1.38
N LEU A 110 3.20 8.29 1.63
CA LEU A 110 2.80 9.57 1.07
C LEU A 110 3.77 10.69 1.43
N SER A 111 4.25 10.71 2.66
CA SER A 111 5.24 11.69 3.12
C SER A 111 6.59 11.60 2.40
N SER A 112 6.94 10.43 1.87
CA SER A 112 8.14 10.24 1.04
C SER A 112 7.96 10.81 -0.37
N ARG A 113 6.75 10.73 -0.93
CA ARG A 113 6.41 11.27 -2.25
C ARG A 113 6.06 12.76 -2.20
N ASP A 114 5.25 13.15 -1.23
CA ASP A 114 4.65 14.48 -1.11
C ASP A 114 4.52 14.89 0.37
N TRP A 115 5.67 15.25 0.94
CA TRP A 115 5.76 15.63 2.35
C TRP A 115 4.84 16.77 2.73
N MET A 116 4.68 17.78 1.84
CA MET A 116 3.84 18.94 2.12
C MET A 116 2.37 18.56 2.13
N ARG A 117 1.92 17.65 1.26
CA ARG A 117 0.55 17.13 1.28
C ARG A 117 0.27 16.38 2.56
N ALA A 118 1.16 15.48 2.97
CA ALA A 118 1.02 14.72 4.21
C ALA A 118 0.98 15.65 5.43
N ARG A 119 1.91 16.60 5.52
CA ARG A 119 2.04 17.52 6.65
C ARG A 119 0.91 18.54 6.75
N ARG A 120 0.31 18.95 5.63
CA ARG A 120 -0.75 19.97 5.57
C ARG A 120 -2.13 19.37 5.39
N ALA A 121 -2.31 18.10 5.70
CA ALA A 121 -3.62 17.50 5.69
C ALA A 121 -4.55 18.28 6.65
N GLU A 122 -5.76 18.55 6.20
CA GLU A 122 -6.71 19.47 6.83
C GLU A 122 -7.13 19.09 8.26
N TRP A 123 -7.03 17.82 8.62
CA TRP A 123 -7.37 17.33 9.95
C TRP A 123 -6.28 17.55 11.01
N HIS A 124 -5.06 17.95 10.61
CA HIS A 124 -3.96 18.07 11.57
C HIS A 124 -4.15 19.16 12.60
N ASP A 125 -4.75 20.28 12.22
CA ASP A 125 -4.94 21.42 13.10
C ASP A 125 -5.90 21.09 14.26
N ASP A 126 -6.92 20.28 14.00
CA ASP A 126 -7.99 19.98 14.98
C ASP A 126 -7.82 18.63 15.68
N PHE A 127 -7.24 17.64 15.02
CA PHE A 127 -7.28 16.24 15.49
C PHE A 127 -5.91 15.60 15.76
N THR A 128 -4.81 16.24 15.42
CA THR A 128 -3.48 15.68 15.71
C THR A 128 -2.97 16.16 17.07
N MET A 129 -2.77 15.22 17.99
CA MET A 129 -2.25 15.56 19.30
C MET A 129 -0.90 16.27 19.23
N PRO A 130 -0.64 17.30 20.07
CA PRO A 130 0.63 18.03 20.06
C PRO A 130 1.87 17.14 20.24
N SER A 131 1.78 16.06 21.01
CA SER A 131 2.87 15.10 21.20
C SER A 131 3.17 14.31 19.92
N LEU A 132 2.13 13.93 19.17
CA LEU A 132 2.27 13.23 17.90
C LEU A 132 2.81 14.18 16.83
N TRP A 133 2.34 15.43 16.81
CA TRP A 133 2.86 16.47 15.94
C TRP A 133 4.35 16.73 16.18
N LYS A 134 4.75 16.80 17.47
CA LYS A 134 6.17 16.89 17.83
C LYS A 134 6.97 15.70 17.34
N TYR A 135 6.42 14.48 17.47
CA TYR A 135 7.06 13.26 16.99
C TYR A 135 7.29 13.26 15.48
N TYR A 136 6.33 13.80 14.70
CA TYR A 136 6.47 13.92 13.25
C TYR A 136 7.37 15.08 12.80
N SER A 137 7.72 16.01 13.70
CA SER A 137 8.58 17.13 13.34
C SER A 137 9.98 16.61 13.01
N PRO A 138 10.61 17.15 11.95
CA PRO A 138 11.94 16.75 11.56
C PRO A 138 12.94 16.83 12.70
N ASP A 139 13.55 15.71 13.04
CA ASP A 139 14.53 15.55 14.11
C ASP A 139 15.48 14.40 13.74
N ARG A 140 16.81 14.66 13.76
CA ARG A 140 17.80 13.65 13.37
C ARG A 140 17.84 12.44 14.30
N ASP A 141 17.43 12.62 15.53
CA ASP A 141 17.43 11.59 16.56
C ASP A 141 16.06 10.90 16.73
N ALA A 142 15.05 11.37 15.98
CA ALA A 142 13.69 10.82 16.04
C ALA A 142 13.37 9.94 14.83
N HIS A 143 12.79 8.78 15.12
CA HIS A 143 12.31 7.84 14.10
C HIS A 143 11.23 8.44 13.16
N GLY A 144 10.56 9.51 13.56
CA GLY A 144 9.53 10.19 12.77
C GLY A 144 10.03 11.05 11.61
N SER A 145 11.33 11.03 11.29
CA SER A 145 11.89 11.87 10.22
C SER A 145 13.09 11.24 9.55
N TYR A 146 13.02 11.09 8.23
CA TYR A 146 14.11 10.58 7.42
C TYR A 146 14.40 11.45 6.16
N TRP A 147 13.95 12.71 6.15
CA TRP A 147 14.16 13.61 5.00
C TRP A 147 15.35 14.57 5.12
N PHE A 148 16.09 14.54 6.21
CA PHE A 148 17.16 15.51 6.45
C PHE A 148 18.24 15.51 5.38
N ASP A 149 18.61 14.32 4.90
CA ASP A 149 19.69 14.15 3.93
C ASP A 149 19.13 13.94 2.51
N TRP A 150 17.80 14.10 2.33
CA TRP A 150 17.15 13.96 1.03
C TRP A 150 17.22 15.27 0.24
N GLY A 151 17.39 15.10 -1.08
CA GLY A 151 17.35 16.16 -2.05
C GLY A 151 16.44 15.79 -3.22
N THR A 152 16.62 16.50 -4.32
CA THR A 152 15.81 16.31 -5.53
C THR A 152 15.82 14.87 -6.06
N GLU A 153 16.92 14.15 -5.90
CA GLU A 153 17.03 12.77 -6.35
C GLU A 153 15.99 11.87 -5.68
N GLN A 154 15.88 11.93 -4.35
CA GLN A 154 14.93 11.13 -3.59
C GLN A 154 13.48 11.52 -3.87
N GLU A 155 13.20 12.83 -3.96
CA GLU A 155 11.87 13.33 -4.29
C GLU A 155 11.41 12.86 -5.68
N VAL A 156 12.26 12.95 -6.68
CA VAL A 156 11.96 12.49 -8.04
C VAL A 156 11.77 10.97 -8.06
N ALA A 157 12.67 10.23 -7.40
CA ALA A 157 12.57 8.77 -7.32
C ALA A 157 11.24 8.32 -6.71
N TRP A 158 10.81 8.92 -5.59
CA TRP A 158 9.53 8.59 -4.95
C TRP A 158 8.31 8.93 -5.81
N ARG A 159 8.33 10.02 -6.58
CA ARG A 159 7.25 10.34 -7.52
C ARG A 159 7.13 9.29 -8.63
N TRP A 160 8.23 8.88 -9.21
CA TRP A 160 8.27 7.80 -10.20
C TRP A 160 7.87 6.45 -9.61
N ASN A 161 8.33 6.15 -8.41
CA ASN A 161 7.93 4.96 -7.67
C ASN A 161 6.40 4.86 -7.55
N TYR A 162 5.76 5.93 -7.11
CA TYR A 162 4.30 5.98 -6.99
C TYR A 162 3.57 5.83 -8.31
N GLN A 163 4.04 6.47 -9.37
CA GLN A 163 3.39 6.36 -10.67
C GLN A 163 3.33 4.91 -11.14
N LYS A 164 4.44 4.20 -11.08
CA LYS A 164 4.54 2.83 -11.54
C LYS A 164 3.77 1.87 -10.62
N TRP A 165 3.89 2.07 -9.32
CA TRP A 165 3.15 1.32 -8.33
C TRP A 165 1.63 1.49 -8.47
N MET A 166 1.14 2.72 -8.55
CA MET A 166 -0.28 3.02 -8.77
C MET A 166 -0.78 2.45 -10.10
N ALA A 167 0.02 2.52 -11.16
CA ALA A 167 -0.32 1.94 -12.46
C ALA A 167 -0.50 0.41 -12.36
N PHE A 168 0.40 -0.29 -11.64
CA PHE A 168 0.26 -1.73 -11.44
C PHE A 168 -1.01 -2.08 -10.66
N ILE A 169 -1.28 -1.39 -9.55
CA ILE A 169 -2.46 -1.64 -8.71
C ILE A 169 -3.76 -1.40 -9.48
N ASN A 170 -3.82 -0.31 -10.25
CA ASN A 170 -5.00 -0.02 -11.07
C ASN A 170 -5.21 -1.05 -12.18
N GLU A 171 -4.16 -1.44 -12.87
CA GLU A 171 -4.23 -2.47 -13.91
C GLU A 171 -4.62 -3.82 -13.31
N TYR A 172 -4.01 -4.21 -12.18
CA TYR A 172 -4.35 -5.43 -11.45
C TYR A 172 -5.85 -5.49 -11.12
N LYS A 173 -6.40 -4.41 -10.54
CA LYS A 173 -7.83 -4.27 -10.27
C LYS A 173 -8.67 -4.36 -11.55
N ASN A 174 -8.26 -3.68 -12.64
CA ASN A 174 -9.00 -3.68 -13.90
C ASN A 174 -9.05 -5.07 -14.56
N GLN A 175 -8.08 -5.92 -14.30
CA GLN A 175 -8.04 -7.31 -14.74
C GLN A 175 -8.75 -8.29 -13.78
N GLY A 176 -9.43 -7.78 -12.77
CA GLY A 176 -10.22 -8.57 -11.82
C GLY A 176 -9.50 -8.94 -10.54
N GLY A 177 -8.31 -8.41 -10.31
CA GLY A 177 -7.55 -8.57 -9.07
C GLY A 177 -8.24 -7.92 -7.88
N LYS A 178 -8.05 -8.50 -6.72
CA LYS A 178 -8.61 -8.00 -5.47
C LYS A 178 -7.68 -6.98 -4.84
N VAL A 179 -8.19 -5.77 -4.67
CA VAL A 179 -7.50 -4.69 -3.96
C VAL A 179 -8.34 -4.30 -2.75
N GLY A 180 -7.72 -4.33 -1.57
CA GLY A 180 -8.32 -3.87 -0.32
C GLY A 180 -7.81 -2.50 0.08
N VAL A 181 -8.35 -1.96 1.15
CA VAL A 181 -7.96 -0.68 1.74
C VAL A 181 -7.31 -0.92 3.10
N GLY A 182 -6.15 -0.31 3.31
CA GLY A 182 -5.42 -0.25 4.56
C GLY A 182 -4.61 1.03 4.60
N GLU A 183 -4.33 1.58 5.77
CA GLU A 183 -3.65 2.87 5.92
C GLU A 183 -2.27 2.78 6.54
N ASP A 184 -2.03 1.76 7.37
CA ASP A 184 -0.81 1.61 8.18
C ASP A 184 -0.47 2.90 8.96
N ALA A 185 -1.51 3.45 9.63
CA ALA A 185 -1.40 4.72 10.33
C ALA A 185 -0.50 4.66 11.56
N GLY A 186 -0.06 5.84 12.00
CA GLY A 186 0.81 6.03 13.16
C GLY A 186 2.25 6.38 12.80
N TYR A 187 2.57 6.49 11.50
CA TYR A 187 3.86 6.83 10.98
C TYR A 187 3.80 8.13 10.14
N ILE A 188 4.77 8.95 10.24
CA ILE A 188 5.04 10.22 9.52
C ILE A 188 3.82 10.92 8.88
N TYR A 189 3.10 11.70 9.69
CA TYR A 189 1.88 12.44 9.33
C TYR A 189 0.68 11.57 8.92
N SER A 190 0.75 10.25 9.09
CA SER A 190 -0.40 9.36 8.89
C SER A 190 -1.12 9.14 10.22
N THR A 191 -2.29 9.74 10.38
CA THR A 191 -3.09 9.68 11.62
C THR A 191 -4.19 8.65 11.52
N TYR A 192 -4.44 7.94 12.61
CA TYR A 192 -5.50 6.93 12.70
C TYR A 192 -6.87 7.48 12.30
N GLY A 193 -7.58 6.74 11.48
CA GLY A 193 -8.90 7.11 10.96
C GLY A 193 -8.82 8.03 9.74
N PHE A 194 -8.12 9.15 9.83
CA PHE A 194 -7.94 10.07 8.69
C PHE A 194 -7.04 9.49 7.59
N GLY A 195 -6.03 8.70 7.97
CA GLY A 195 -5.21 7.96 7.01
C GLY A 195 -6.04 7.04 6.11
N PHE A 196 -7.12 6.46 6.65
CA PHE A 196 -8.04 5.66 5.86
C PHE A 196 -8.70 6.47 4.73
N ILE A 197 -9.20 7.66 5.03
CA ILE A 197 -9.80 8.54 4.01
C ILE A 197 -8.75 8.98 2.98
N GLN A 198 -7.53 9.26 3.44
CA GLN A 198 -6.40 9.58 2.57
C GLN A 198 -6.07 8.42 1.63
N GLU A 199 -6.12 7.18 2.10
CA GLU A 199 -5.94 6.00 1.24
C GLU A 199 -7.03 5.90 0.17
N LEU A 200 -8.29 6.21 0.49
CA LEU A 200 -9.36 6.27 -0.50
C LEU A 200 -9.08 7.32 -1.59
N GLU A 201 -8.57 8.49 -1.21
CA GLU A 201 -8.18 9.53 -2.16
C GLU A 201 -6.99 9.08 -3.04
N LEU A 202 -6.03 8.37 -2.46
CA LEU A 202 -4.87 7.84 -3.19
C LEU A 202 -5.26 6.72 -4.17
N LEU A 203 -6.22 5.88 -3.83
CA LEU A 203 -6.80 4.92 -4.77
C LEU A 203 -7.52 5.64 -5.94
N ARG A 204 -8.21 6.76 -5.67
CA ARG A 204 -8.74 7.61 -6.73
C ARG A 204 -7.64 8.15 -7.64
N GLU A 205 -6.55 8.64 -7.07
CA GLU A 205 -5.38 9.12 -7.81
C GLU A 205 -4.75 7.99 -8.65
N ALA A 206 -4.75 6.77 -8.15
CA ALA A 206 -4.30 5.58 -8.87
C ALA A 206 -5.20 5.19 -10.07
N GLY A 207 -6.38 5.81 -10.22
CA GLY A 207 -7.29 5.57 -11.33
C GLY A 207 -8.56 4.78 -11.02
N PHE A 208 -8.82 4.46 -9.75
CA PHE A 208 -10.09 3.87 -9.35
C PHE A 208 -11.22 4.91 -9.48
N ASN A 209 -12.38 4.52 -10.00
CA ASN A 209 -13.55 5.37 -9.91
C ASN A 209 -14.14 5.37 -8.46
N PRO A 210 -14.98 6.34 -8.08
CA PRO A 210 -15.47 6.45 -6.71
C PRO A 210 -16.18 5.21 -6.17
N LEU A 211 -16.96 4.52 -7.01
CA LEU A 211 -17.64 3.28 -6.59
C LEU A 211 -16.67 2.14 -6.39
N GLU A 212 -15.60 2.05 -7.19
CA GLU A 212 -14.54 1.06 -7.01
C GLU A 212 -13.77 1.28 -5.70
N VAL A 213 -13.51 2.54 -5.35
CA VAL A 213 -12.88 2.88 -4.06
C VAL A 213 -13.78 2.46 -2.89
N ILE A 214 -15.06 2.82 -2.91
CA ILE A 214 -16.01 2.42 -1.86
C ILE A 214 -16.12 0.90 -1.80
N ARG A 215 -16.15 0.23 -2.94
CA ARG A 215 -16.19 -1.23 -3.01
C ARG A 215 -14.92 -1.87 -2.44
N ALA A 216 -13.74 -1.35 -2.74
CA ALA A 216 -12.48 -1.82 -2.17
C ALA A 216 -12.48 -1.70 -0.64
N ALA A 217 -13.04 -0.60 -0.12
CA ALA A 217 -13.16 -0.33 1.31
C ALA A 217 -14.27 -1.14 2.02
N THR A 218 -15.14 -1.82 1.30
CA THR A 218 -16.30 -2.52 1.85
C THR A 218 -16.35 -3.98 1.38
N LEU A 219 -16.98 -4.25 0.25
CA LEU A 219 -17.23 -5.62 -0.23
C LEU A 219 -15.93 -6.37 -0.59
N ASP A 220 -14.97 -5.72 -1.23
CA ASP A 220 -13.73 -6.40 -1.61
C ASP A 220 -12.84 -6.63 -0.37
N GLY A 221 -12.81 -5.69 0.59
CA GLY A 221 -12.23 -5.92 1.92
C GLY A 221 -12.87 -7.13 2.63
N ALA A 222 -14.21 -7.21 2.64
CA ALA A 222 -14.92 -8.35 3.21
C ALA A 222 -14.56 -9.68 2.53
N ARG A 223 -14.40 -9.68 1.20
CA ARG A 223 -13.96 -10.86 0.43
C ARG A 223 -12.53 -11.29 0.77
N ILE A 224 -11.63 -10.34 0.94
CA ILE A 224 -10.25 -10.60 1.36
C ILE A 224 -10.25 -11.28 2.74
N LEU A 225 -11.09 -10.81 3.64
CA LEU A 225 -11.27 -11.39 4.98
C LEU A 225 -12.06 -12.72 4.95
N GLY A 226 -12.76 -13.03 3.87
CA GLY A 226 -13.67 -14.19 3.79
C GLY A 226 -14.98 -14.00 4.58
N ALA A 227 -15.37 -12.75 4.78
CA ALA A 227 -16.55 -12.34 5.55
C ALA A 227 -17.66 -11.73 4.67
N GLU A 228 -17.59 -11.86 3.36
CA GLU A 228 -18.53 -11.26 2.40
C GLU A 228 -19.96 -11.72 2.54
N ASN A 229 -20.20 -12.86 3.19
CA ASN A 229 -21.55 -13.33 3.48
C ASN A 229 -22.19 -12.63 4.68
N GLU A 230 -21.37 -11.97 5.53
CA GLU A 230 -21.81 -11.33 6.76
C GLU A 230 -21.79 -9.80 6.67
N ILE A 231 -20.81 -9.22 5.98
CA ILE A 231 -20.53 -7.78 5.94
C ILE A 231 -20.18 -7.30 4.51
N GLY A 232 -19.90 -6.00 4.36
CA GLY A 232 -19.34 -5.39 3.15
C GLY A 232 -20.37 -4.98 2.09
N SER A 233 -21.65 -5.27 2.28
CA SER A 233 -22.72 -4.79 1.39
C SER A 233 -24.07 -4.75 2.09
N VAL A 234 -24.93 -3.82 1.63
CA VAL A 234 -26.31 -3.70 2.15
C VAL A 234 -27.19 -4.76 1.50
N GLN A 235 -27.41 -5.87 2.20
CA GLN A 235 -28.22 -7.00 1.74
C GLN A 235 -28.98 -7.63 2.91
N VAL A 236 -30.15 -8.18 2.64
CA VAL A 236 -30.94 -8.92 3.63
C VAL A 236 -30.12 -10.09 4.18
N GLY A 237 -30.08 -10.23 5.49
CA GLY A 237 -29.35 -11.30 6.19
C GLY A 237 -27.91 -10.96 6.59
N LYS A 238 -27.36 -9.82 6.14
CA LYS A 238 -26.05 -9.33 6.60
C LYS A 238 -26.17 -8.46 7.84
N LYS A 239 -25.04 -8.27 8.53
CA LYS A 239 -24.94 -7.34 9.66
C LYS A 239 -25.21 -5.91 9.16
N ALA A 240 -25.90 -5.14 9.99
CA ALA A 240 -26.25 -3.76 9.68
C ALA A 240 -25.13 -2.79 10.15
N ASP A 241 -23.89 -3.07 9.78
CA ASP A 241 -22.75 -2.17 10.01
C ASP A 241 -22.80 -1.07 8.93
N LEU A 242 -23.49 0.01 9.23
CA LEU A 242 -23.83 1.08 8.28
C LEU A 242 -23.36 2.43 8.80
N ILE A 243 -22.90 3.27 7.89
CA ILE A 243 -22.70 4.70 8.14
C ILE A 243 -23.70 5.51 7.32
N ILE A 244 -24.18 6.61 7.91
CA ILE A 244 -25.05 7.58 7.23
C ILE A 244 -24.24 8.86 7.11
N VAL A 245 -24.07 9.33 5.88
CA VAL A 245 -23.29 10.54 5.58
C VAL A 245 -24.20 11.65 5.08
N GLY A 246 -23.84 12.92 5.36
CA GLY A 246 -24.64 14.07 5.01
C GLY A 246 -24.66 14.43 3.52
N GLU A 247 -23.65 13.94 2.77
CA GLU A 247 -23.49 14.24 1.35
C GLU A 247 -23.14 12.98 0.57
N ASN A 248 -23.08 13.09 -0.76
CA ASN A 248 -22.80 11.96 -1.64
C ASN A 248 -21.29 11.62 -1.65
N PRO A 249 -20.85 10.48 -1.09
CA PRO A 249 -19.44 10.09 -1.06
C PRO A 249 -18.85 9.78 -2.45
N ILE A 250 -19.69 9.56 -3.46
CA ILE A 250 -19.23 9.40 -4.84
C ILE A 250 -18.71 10.73 -5.39
N ALA A 251 -19.30 11.83 -4.98
CA ALA A 251 -18.86 13.16 -5.39
C ALA A 251 -17.66 13.64 -4.57
N ASN A 252 -17.63 13.34 -3.27
CA ASN A 252 -16.58 13.76 -2.36
C ASN A 252 -16.36 12.70 -1.27
N LEU A 253 -15.20 12.01 -1.30
CA LEU A 253 -14.86 11.00 -0.29
C LEU A 253 -14.64 11.60 1.11
N LYS A 254 -14.32 12.88 1.21
CA LYS A 254 -14.09 13.57 2.50
C LYS A 254 -15.32 13.68 3.39
N VAL A 255 -16.51 13.43 2.85
CA VAL A 255 -17.74 13.35 3.67
C VAL A 255 -17.78 12.11 4.58
N LEU A 256 -16.77 11.25 4.49
CA LEU A 256 -16.63 10.06 5.33
C LEU A 256 -15.93 10.32 6.67
N TYR A 257 -15.48 11.56 6.93
CA TYR A 257 -14.92 11.97 8.23
C TYR A 257 -15.63 13.19 8.84
#